data_043a40344eacfbbed4caae0b9542de15
#
_entry.id   043a40344eacfbbed4caae0b9542de15
#
_cell.length_a   1.000
_cell.length_b   1.000
_cell.length_c   1.000
_cell.angle_alpha   90.00
_cell.angle_beta   90.00
_cell.angle_gamma   90.00
#
_symmetry.space_group_name_H-M   'P 1'
#
loop_
_entity.id
_entity.type
_entity.pdbx_description
1 polymer ?
#
loop_
_entity_poly.entity_id
_entity_poly.type
_entity_poly.pdbx_seq_one_letter_code
_entity_poly.pdbx_strand_id
1 'polypeptide(L)'
;MKKLKKDMLYVILTALGIVMIFPFFWMISCAFRRPNELLTSPPRLLPASPTVSSFIHVLFETEVPRYFMNSVIIATTATVLCICVAIPAAYSFARHNYRGKNLVMVCILLCNMIPQASTLVPLYRAMDRLQIIDTHFGIAFTHLLCMLPFSIIMLKGFIRTIPPTLEEAAMIDGCTKLQAIFKIIVPVCSSGIFATAMYAFMISWEEFLYAMTFSTSSRARTISIGLKMFSTEFKVDWSSILA
;
A
#
# COMPACT_ATOMS: atom_id res chain seq x y z
N MET A 1 -44.59 11.13 2.16
CA MET A 1 -43.28 11.84 2.18
C MET A 1 -42.11 10.96 2.56
N LYS A 2 -42.13 10.14 3.64
CA LYS A 2 -40.96 9.30 4.07
C LYS A 2 -40.61 8.21 3.03
N LYS A 3 -41.61 7.56 2.40
CA LYS A 3 -41.38 6.51 1.37
C LYS A 3 -40.75 7.10 0.10
N LEU A 4 -41.27 8.23 -0.39
CA LEU A 4 -40.74 8.92 -1.58
C LEU A 4 -39.28 9.36 -1.39
N LYS A 5 -38.90 9.87 -0.19
CA LYS A 5 -37.53 10.22 0.15
C LYS A 5 -36.62 9.00 0.18
N LYS A 6 -37.12 7.86 0.65
CA LYS A 6 -36.39 6.59 0.68
C LYS A 6 -36.17 6.05 -0.73
N ASP A 7 -37.18 6.07 -1.58
CA ASP A 7 -37.08 5.61 -2.97
C ASP A 7 -36.12 6.51 -3.78
N MET A 8 -36.20 7.82 -3.59
CA MET A 8 -35.24 8.76 -4.19
C MET A 8 -33.80 8.53 -3.71
N LEU A 9 -33.61 8.22 -2.42
CA LEU A 9 -32.29 7.88 -1.89
C LEU A 9 -31.71 6.61 -2.53
N TYR A 10 -32.53 5.58 -2.72
CA TYR A 10 -32.08 4.37 -3.40
C TYR A 10 -31.70 4.63 -4.86
N VAL A 11 -32.48 5.43 -5.59
CA VAL A 11 -32.16 5.81 -6.97
C VAL A 11 -30.82 6.54 -7.03
N ILE A 12 -30.59 7.51 -6.13
CA ILE A 12 -29.33 8.26 -6.07
C ILE A 12 -28.16 7.33 -5.74
N LEU A 13 -28.31 6.46 -4.72
CA LEU A 13 -27.26 5.52 -4.33
C LEU A 13 -26.94 4.52 -5.45
N THR A 14 -27.96 4.02 -6.15
CA THR A 14 -27.74 3.12 -7.30
C THR A 14 -27.04 3.84 -8.44
N ALA A 15 -27.43 5.06 -8.76
CA ALA A 15 -26.78 5.86 -9.80
C ALA A 15 -25.31 6.14 -9.46
N LEU A 16 -25.02 6.52 -8.21
CA LEU A 16 -23.65 6.68 -7.72
C LEU A 16 -22.85 5.38 -7.81
N GLY A 17 -23.45 4.25 -7.42
CA GLY A 17 -22.84 2.92 -7.53
C GLY A 17 -22.46 2.57 -8.98
N ILE A 18 -23.37 2.83 -9.93
CA ILE A 18 -23.10 2.61 -11.37
C ILE A 18 -21.93 3.48 -11.85
N VAL A 19 -21.90 4.76 -11.48
CA VAL A 19 -20.82 5.68 -11.85
C VAL A 19 -19.48 5.23 -11.27
N MET A 20 -19.46 4.73 -10.02
CA MET A 20 -18.25 4.23 -9.38
C MET A 20 -17.74 2.91 -10.00
N ILE A 21 -18.63 2.05 -10.45
CA ILE A 21 -18.28 0.75 -11.05
C ILE A 21 -17.88 0.91 -12.53
N PHE A 22 -18.38 1.93 -13.22
CA PHE A 22 -18.16 2.13 -14.65
C PHE A 22 -16.70 2.14 -15.08
N PRO A 23 -15.75 2.82 -14.39
CA PRO A 23 -14.34 2.78 -14.76
C PRO A 23 -13.75 1.36 -14.74
N PHE A 24 -14.10 0.56 -13.74
CA PHE A 24 -13.65 -0.84 -13.64
C PHE A 24 -14.22 -1.71 -14.76
N PHE A 25 -15.52 -1.56 -15.05
CA PHE A 25 -16.15 -2.21 -16.18
C PHE A 25 -15.46 -1.83 -17.49
N TRP A 26 -15.14 -0.54 -17.68
CA TRP A 26 -14.44 -0.05 -18.87
C TRP A 26 -13.05 -0.67 -18.99
N MET A 27 -12.27 -0.71 -17.91
CA MET A 27 -10.93 -1.34 -17.87
C MET A 27 -11.00 -2.81 -18.27
N ILE A 28 -11.91 -3.57 -17.65
CA ILE A 28 -12.13 -5.00 -17.97
C ILE A 28 -12.53 -5.15 -19.43
N SER A 29 -13.49 -4.34 -19.92
CA SER A 29 -13.89 -4.37 -21.33
C SER A 29 -12.71 -4.11 -22.28
N CYS A 30 -11.82 -3.16 -21.94
CA CYS A 30 -10.63 -2.83 -22.73
C CYS A 30 -9.58 -3.93 -22.71
N ALA A 31 -9.40 -4.64 -21.59
CA ALA A 31 -8.45 -5.75 -21.46
C ALA A 31 -8.73 -6.89 -22.46
N PHE A 32 -10.00 -7.10 -22.81
CA PHE A 32 -10.40 -8.12 -23.80
C PHE A 32 -10.44 -7.61 -25.25
N ARG A 33 -10.00 -6.37 -25.53
CA ARG A 33 -9.99 -5.81 -26.88
C ARG A 33 -8.67 -6.05 -27.59
N ARG A 34 -8.74 -6.12 -28.90
CA ARG A 34 -7.53 -6.06 -29.73
C ARG A 34 -6.95 -4.62 -29.71
N PRO A 35 -5.62 -4.46 -29.82
CA PRO A 35 -5.01 -3.12 -29.83
C PRO A 35 -5.64 -2.14 -30.81
N ASN A 36 -6.03 -2.61 -31.99
CA ASN A 36 -6.67 -1.80 -33.02
C ASN A 36 -8.07 -1.28 -32.64
N GLU A 37 -8.79 -1.98 -31.76
CA GLU A 37 -10.12 -1.59 -31.31
C GLU A 37 -10.08 -0.50 -30.21
N LEU A 38 -8.98 -0.35 -29.51
CA LEU A 38 -8.81 0.66 -28.44
C LEU A 38 -8.74 2.08 -28.97
N LEU A 39 -8.32 2.25 -30.23
CA LEU A 39 -8.13 3.54 -30.89
C LEU A 39 -9.31 3.92 -31.82
N THR A 40 -10.41 3.13 -31.82
CA THR A 40 -11.56 3.42 -32.68
C THR A 40 -12.42 4.55 -32.13
N SER A 41 -12.93 5.39 -33.02
CA SER A 41 -13.88 6.46 -32.72
C SER A 41 -15.18 6.24 -33.51
N PRO A 42 -16.36 6.25 -32.89
CA PRO A 42 -16.61 6.39 -31.44
C PRO A 42 -16.22 5.13 -30.65
N PRO A 43 -15.84 5.27 -29.35
CA PRO A 43 -15.47 4.14 -28.50
C PRO A 43 -16.68 3.23 -28.26
N ARG A 44 -16.48 1.93 -28.41
CA ARG A 44 -17.54 0.93 -28.13
C ARG A 44 -17.52 0.54 -26.67
N LEU A 45 -18.66 0.22 -26.06
CA LEU A 45 -18.73 -0.24 -24.67
C LEU A 45 -18.23 -1.68 -24.50
N LEU A 46 -18.46 -2.54 -25.49
CA LEU A 46 -18.05 -3.95 -25.50
C LEU A 46 -17.08 -4.22 -26.64
N PRO A 47 -16.14 -5.19 -26.51
CA PRO A 47 -15.26 -5.59 -27.58
C PRO A 47 -16.07 -6.18 -28.75
N ALA A 48 -15.70 -5.82 -29.99
CA ALA A 48 -16.30 -6.41 -31.20
C ALA A 48 -15.80 -7.85 -31.42
N SER A 49 -14.53 -8.08 -31.09
CA SER A 49 -13.89 -9.39 -31.20
C SER A 49 -13.09 -9.69 -29.92
N PRO A 50 -13.74 -10.24 -28.87
CA PRO A 50 -13.08 -10.53 -27.61
C PRO A 50 -11.85 -11.42 -27.80
N THR A 51 -10.74 -11.06 -27.14
CA THR A 51 -9.49 -11.81 -27.22
C THR A 51 -8.80 -11.85 -25.86
N VAL A 52 -8.07 -12.92 -25.60
CA VAL A 52 -7.19 -13.09 -24.44
C VAL A 52 -5.70 -12.96 -24.83
N SER A 53 -5.41 -12.52 -26.07
CA SER A 53 -4.03 -12.44 -26.56
C SER A 53 -3.15 -11.51 -25.70
N SER A 54 -3.67 -10.40 -25.22
CA SER A 54 -2.92 -9.49 -24.33
C SER A 54 -2.57 -10.14 -22.99
N PHE A 55 -3.48 -10.94 -22.43
CA PHE A 55 -3.19 -11.71 -21.20
C PHE A 55 -2.10 -12.77 -21.43
N ILE A 56 -2.17 -13.50 -22.56
CA ILE A 56 -1.14 -14.48 -22.92
C ILE A 56 0.21 -13.79 -23.09
N HIS A 57 0.24 -12.68 -23.83
CA HIS A 57 1.46 -11.90 -24.02
C HIS A 57 2.04 -11.44 -22.68
N VAL A 58 1.25 -10.80 -21.80
CA VAL A 58 1.72 -10.27 -20.52
C VAL A 58 2.20 -11.39 -19.59
N LEU A 59 1.48 -12.51 -19.52
CA LEU A 59 1.79 -13.59 -18.57
C LEU A 59 2.94 -14.50 -19.02
N PHE A 60 3.14 -14.70 -20.33
CA PHE A 60 4.06 -15.71 -20.83
C PHE A 60 5.22 -15.15 -21.67
N GLU A 61 5.09 -13.92 -22.17
CA GLU A 61 6.10 -13.33 -23.06
C GLU A 61 6.80 -12.12 -22.41
N THR A 62 6.41 -11.72 -21.19
CA THR A 62 6.99 -10.58 -20.48
C THR A 62 7.47 -10.93 -19.08
N GLU A 63 8.23 -10.02 -18.46
CA GLU A 63 8.69 -10.15 -17.07
C GLU A 63 7.63 -9.70 -16.02
N VAL A 64 6.39 -9.38 -16.43
CA VAL A 64 5.35 -8.85 -15.54
C VAL A 64 5.02 -9.82 -14.39
N PRO A 65 4.89 -11.14 -14.58
CA PRO A 65 4.65 -12.06 -13.48
C PRO A 65 5.73 -11.99 -12.39
N ARG A 66 6.99 -11.82 -12.80
CA ARG A 66 8.10 -11.62 -11.87
C ARG A 66 7.99 -10.31 -11.12
N TYR A 67 7.66 -9.22 -11.81
CA TYR A 67 7.47 -7.91 -11.17
C TYR A 67 6.29 -7.93 -10.18
N PHE A 68 5.22 -8.65 -10.51
CA PHE A 68 4.10 -8.87 -9.60
C PHE A 68 4.56 -9.59 -8.31
N MET A 69 5.29 -10.69 -8.44
CA MET A 69 5.83 -11.43 -7.30
C MET A 69 6.80 -10.58 -6.47
N ASN A 70 7.65 -9.79 -7.13
CA ASN A 70 8.52 -8.83 -6.45
C ASN A 70 7.71 -7.81 -5.63
N SER A 71 6.63 -7.25 -6.20
CA SER A 71 5.74 -6.32 -5.47
C SER A 71 5.11 -6.98 -4.26
N VAL A 72 4.61 -8.22 -4.37
CA VAL A 72 4.06 -8.97 -3.23
C VAL A 72 5.11 -9.15 -2.14
N ILE A 73 6.32 -9.58 -2.50
CA ILE A 73 7.42 -9.80 -1.55
C ILE A 73 7.82 -8.49 -0.87
N ILE A 74 8.03 -7.42 -1.65
CA ILE A 74 8.44 -6.11 -1.14
C ILE A 74 7.36 -5.53 -0.24
N ALA A 75 6.09 -5.48 -0.69
CA ALA A 75 5.00 -4.91 0.08
C ALA A 75 4.74 -5.70 1.38
N THR A 76 4.79 -7.02 1.33
CA THR A 76 4.64 -7.86 2.52
C THR A 76 5.79 -7.66 3.50
N THR A 77 7.03 -7.67 3.02
CA THR A 77 8.23 -7.45 3.85
C THR A 77 8.19 -6.07 4.51
N ALA A 78 7.89 -5.03 3.73
CA ALA A 78 7.77 -3.66 4.22
C ALA A 78 6.65 -3.53 5.27
N THR A 79 5.49 -4.17 5.04
CA THR A 79 4.37 -4.19 5.99
C THR A 79 4.76 -4.86 7.30
N VAL A 80 5.38 -6.03 7.25
CA VAL A 80 5.82 -6.75 8.46
C VAL A 80 6.82 -5.91 9.24
N LEU A 81 7.84 -5.35 8.59
CA LEU A 81 8.82 -4.47 9.22
C LEU A 81 8.14 -3.23 9.83
N CYS A 82 7.21 -2.62 9.11
CA CYS A 82 6.45 -1.46 9.60
C CYS A 82 5.68 -1.80 10.88
N ILE A 83 4.92 -2.88 10.89
CA ILE A 83 4.11 -3.29 12.04
C ILE A 83 4.99 -3.65 13.22
N CYS A 84 6.11 -4.36 12.99
CA CYS A 84 7.08 -4.71 14.05
C CYS A 84 7.65 -3.46 14.75
N VAL A 85 7.91 -2.38 14.00
CA VAL A 85 8.42 -1.11 14.56
C VAL A 85 7.28 -0.25 15.12
N ALA A 86 6.14 -0.21 14.43
CA ALA A 86 5.03 0.65 14.80
C ALA A 86 4.33 0.23 16.09
N ILE A 87 4.20 -1.07 16.38
CA ILE A 87 3.55 -1.56 17.62
C ILE A 87 4.26 -1.04 18.88
N PRO A 88 5.57 -1.27 19.11
CA PRO A 88 6.23 -0.79 20.32
C PRO A 88 6.29 0.74 20.38
N ALA A 89 6.46 1.42 19.25
CA ALA A 89 6.42 2.88 19.20
C ALA A 89 5.03 3.40 19.59
N ALA A 90 3.97 2.90 18.96
CA ALA A 90 2.59 3.29 19.26
C ALA A 90 2.19 3.01 20.71
N TYR A 91 2.61 1.86 21.24
CA TYR A 91 2.40 1.52 22.64
C TYR A 91 3.07 2.53 23.58
N SER A 92 4.34 2.86 23.33
CA SER A 92 5.05 3.89 24.10
C SER A 92 4.32 5.23 24.07
N PHE A 93 3.88 5.68 22.88
CA PHE A 93 3.09 6.90 22.74
C PHE A 93 1.67 6.82 23.31
N ALA A 94 1.09 5.66 23.46
CA ALA A 94 -0.25 5.49 24.03
C ALA A 94 -0.22 5.47 25.56
N ARG A 95 0.75 4.78 26.17
CA ARG A 95 0.77 4.41 27.60
C ARG A 95 1.74 5.22 28.45
N HIS A 96 2.83 5.67 27.91
CA HIS A 96 3.84 6.37 28.69
C HIS A 96 3.75 7.88 28.55
N ASN A 97 3.97 8.61 29.65
CA ASN A 97 4.13 10.06 29.68
C ASN A 97 5.60 10.35 30.02
N TYR A 98 6.32 10.90 29.06
CA TYR A 98 7.72 11.31 29.20
C TYR A 98 7.94 12.69 28.60
N ARG A 99 8.99 13.38 29.09
CA ARG A 99 9.37 14.69 28.56
C ARG A 99 9.77 14.55 27.08
N GLY A 100 9.28 15.46 26.24
CA GLY A 100 9.58 15.43 24.80
C GLY A 100 8.70 14.54 23.95
N LYS A 101 7.76 13.75 24.52
CA LYS A 101 6.84 12.86 23.79
C LYS A 101 6.14 13.58 22.60
N ASN A 102 5.59 14.77 22.85
CA ASN A 102 4.90 15.54 21.82
C ASN A 102 5.88 16.04 20.75
N LEU A 103 7.09 16.43 21.14
CA LEU A 103 8.14 16.86 20.21
C LEU A 103 8.51 15.71 19.27
N VAL A 104 8.78 14.52 19.82
CA VAL A 104 9.08 13.32 19.00
C VAL A 104 7.94 13.00 18.05
N MET A 105 6.68 13.10 18.51
CA MET A 105 5.52 12.88 17.65
C MET A 105 5.44 13.92 16.53
N VAL A 106 5.71 15.19 16.82
CA VAL A 106 5.76 16.24 15.80
C VAL A 106 6.90 15.99 14.82
N CYS A 107 8.09 15.60 15.28
CA CYS A 107 9.21 15.25 14.39
C CYS A 107 8.85 14.09 13.45
N ILE A 108 8.19 13.04 13.95
CA ILE A 108 7.71 11.92 13.13
C ILE A 108 6.73 12.41 12.05
N LEU A 109 5.82 13.32 12.40
CA LEU A 109 4.89 13.90 11.43
C LEU A 109 5.60 14.78 10.40
N LEU A 110 6.57 15.58 10.83
CA LEU A 110 7.35 16.44 9.93
C LEU A 110 8.16 15.63 8.91
N CYS A 111 8.61 14.43 9.25
CA CYS A 111 9.27 13.54 8.29
C CYS A 111 8.39 13.25 7.05
N ASN A 112 7.07 13.16 7.20
CA ASN A 112 6.15 12.97 6.07
C ASN A 112 5.97 14.22 5.19
N MET A 113 6.36 15.39 5.67
CA MET A 113 6.28 16.63 4.90
C MET A 113 7.49 16.84 3.99
N ILE A 114 8.54 16.05 4.17
CA ILE A 114 9.74 16.10 3.33
C ILE A 114 9.38 15.51 1.95
N PRO A 115 9.55 16.26 0.84
CA PRO A 115 9.30 15.70 -0.49
C PRO A 115 10.18 14.46 -0.74
N GLN A 116 9.57 13.37 -1.18
CA GLN A 116 10.27 12.10 -1.45
C GLN A 116 11.48 12.29 -2.38
N ALA A 117 11.36 13.13 -3.41
CA ALA A 117 12.44 13.43 -4.34
C ALA A 117 13.71 13.98 -3.65
N SER A 118 13.54 14.75 -2.58
CA SER A 118 14.69 15.32 -1.82
C SER A 118 15.46 14.26 -1.03
N THR A 119 14.82 13.14 -0.71
CA THR A 119 15.43 12.05 0.06
C THR A 119 16.16 11.02 -0.82
N LEU A 120 15.98 11.05 -2.14
CA LEU A 120 16.53 10.04 -3.05
C LEU A 120 18.07 9.96 -2.96
N VAL A 121 18.75 11.08 -3.10
CA VAL A 121 20.22 11.10 -3.14
C VAL A 121 20.85 10.64 -1.83
N PRO A 122 20.48 11.18 -0.65
CA PRO A 122 21.06 10.72 0.61
C PRO A 122 20.71 9.26 0.91
N LEU A 123 19.49 8.83 0.55
CA LEU A 123 19.07 7.45 0.75
C LEU A 123 19.80 6.49 -0.17
N TYR A 124 20.02 6.86 -1.45
CA TYR A 124 20.82 6.08 -2.39
C TYR A 124 22.24 5.83 -1.85
N ARG A 125 22.91 6.87 -1.37
CA ARG A 125 24.25 6.75 -0.76
C ARG A 125 24.26 5.84 0.46
N ALA A 126 23.23 5.90 1.29
CA ALA A 126 23.11 5.03 2.46
C ALA A 126 22.92 3.56 2.05
N MET A 127 22.04 3.28 1.10
CA MET A 127 21.77 1.94 0.59
C MET A 127 22.97 1.35 -0.17
N ASP A 128 23.68 2.18 -0.92
CA ASP A 128 24.91 1.76 -1.61
C ASP A 128 25.98 1.34 -0.63
N ARG A 129 26.22 2.12 0.44
CA ARG A 129 27.15 1.75 1.51
C ARG A 129 26.78 0.44 2.21
N LEU A 130 25.47 0.18 2.37
CA LEU A 130 24.96 -1.05 2.96
C LEU A 130 24.91 -2.23 1.97
N GLN A 131 25.20 -1.98 0.68
CA GLN A 131 25.16 -2.96 -0.41
C GLN A 131 23.80 -3.65 -0.53
N ILE A 132 22.70 -2.88 -0.33
CA ILE A 132 21.31 -3.37 -0.42
C ILE A 132 20.52 -2.76 -1.58
N ILE A 133 21.18 -2.03 -2.49
CA ILE A 133 20.58 -1.59 -3.75
C ILE A 133 20.18 -2.83 -4.58
N ASP A 134 19.09 -2.73 -5.33
CA ASP A 134 18.56 -3.80 -6.19
C ASP A 134 18.22 -5.09 -5.42
N THR A 135 17.81 -4.95 -4.16
CA THR A 135 17.31 -6.06 -3.34
C THR A 135 15.89 -5.80 -2.84
N HIS A 136 15.08 -6.86 -2.71
CA HIS A 136 13.73 -6.75 -2.17
C HIS A 136 13.72 -6.11 -0.76
N PHE A 137 14.68 -6.51 0.08
CA PHE A 137 14.82 -5.96 1.43
C PHE A 137 15.17 -4.48 1.43
N GLY A 138 16.12 -4.06 0.57
CA GLY A 138 16.51 -2.67 0.45
C GLY A 138 15.33 -1.78 0.04
N ILE A 139 14.58 -2.18 -1.00
CA ILE A 139 13.39 -1.43 -1.45
C ILE A 139 12.33 -1.42 -0.35
N ALA A 140 12.03 -2.58 0.28
CA ALA A 140 11.09 -2.64 1.39
C ALA A 140 11.48 -1.72 2.56
N PHE A 141 12.77 -1.59 2.86
CA PHE A 141 13.28 -0.70 3.88
C PHE A 141 13.03 0.78 3.54
N THR A 142 13.19 1.19 2.27
CA THR A 142 12.88 2.57 1.87
C THR A 142 11.40 2.91 1.99
N HIS A 143 10.52 1.94 1.76
CA HIS A 143 9.07 2.13 1.90
C HIS A 143 8.64 2.43 3.34
N LEU A 144 9.42 2.02 4.35
CA LEU A 144 9.16 2.38 5.76
C LEU A 144 9.09 3.89 5.99
N LEU A 145 9.88 4.66 5.27
CA LEU A 145 9.87 6.13 5.39
C LEU A 145 8.50 6.72 5.06
N CYS A 146 7.78 6.11 4.13
CA CYS A 146 6.48 6.59 3.69
C CYS A 146 5.36 6.20 4.65
N MET A 147 5.39 4.96 5.18
CA MET A 147 4.24 4.39 5.88
C MET A 147 4.35 4.41 7.40
N LEU A 148 5.58 4.37 7.96
CA LEU A 148 5.79 4.20 9.39
C LEU A 148 5.19 5.33 10.25
N PRO A 149 5.35 6.63 9.91
CA PRO A 149 4.81 7.71 10.72
C PRO A 149 3.31 7.62 10.92
N PHE A 150 2.55 7.41 9.85
CA PHE A 150 1.10 7.31 9.93
C PHE A 150 0.66 6.01 10.63
N SER A 151 1.36 4.90 10.40
CA SER A 151 1.11 3.62 11.07
C SER A 151 1.24 3.72 12.58
N ILE A 152 2.25 4.45 13.09
CA ILE A 152 2.42 4.71 14.52
C ILE A 152 1.22 5.49 15.07
N ILE A 153 0.76 6.53 14.38
CA ILE A 153 -0.37 7.36 14.81
C ILE A 153 -1.65 6.54 14.83
N MET A 154 -1.89 5.76 13.80
CA MET A 154 -3.06 4.90 13.66
C MET A 154 -3.12 3.86 14.79
N LEU A 155 -2.03 3.11 15.01
CA LEU A 155 -1.94 2.13 16.10
C LEU A 155 -2.04 2.77 17.48
N LYS A 156 -1.42 3.94 17.70
CA LYS A 156 -1.58 4.69 18.94
C LYS A 156 -3.05 5.00 19.23
N GLY A 157 -3.83 5.36 18.20
CA GLY A 157 -5.27 5.58 18.32
C GLY A 157 -5.99 4.34 18.81
N PHE A 158 -5.76 3.20 18.19
CA PHE A 158 -6.36 1.92 18.58
C PHE A 158 -5.94 1.49 19.99
N ILE A 159 -4.65 1.55 20.33
CA ILE A 159 -4.16 1.14 21.67
C ILE A 159 -4.76 2.02 22.77
N ARG A 160 -5.04 3.29 22.51
CA ARG A 160 -5.69 4.19 23.47
C ARG A 160 -7.13 3.81 23.81
N THR A 161 -7.84 3.11 22.94
CA THR A 161 -9.21 2.66 23.20
C THR A 161 -9.25 1.46 24.18
N ILE A 162 -8.13 0.78 24.39
CA ILE A 162 -8.03 -0.37 25.29
C ILE A 162 -7.82 0.14 26.71
N PRO A 163 -8.67 -0.28 27.70
CA PRO A 163 -8.52 0.11 29.08
C PRO A 163 -7.17 -0.36 29.66
N PRO A 164 -6.42 0.50 30.38
CA PRO A 164 -5.14 0.11 31.00
C PRO A 164 -5.27 -1.03 32.03
N THR A 165 -6.44 -1.18 32.64
CA THR A 165 -6.73 -2.23 33.63
C THR A 165 -6.50 -3.64 33.13
N LEU A 166 -6.62 -3.88 31.80
CA LEU A 166 -6.31 -5.20 31.21
C LEU A 166 -4.81 -5.53 31.30
N GLU A 167 -3.97 -4.53 31.13
CA GLU A 167 -2.51 -4.70 31.26
C GLU A 167 -2.11 -4.85 32.72
N GLU A 168 -2.74 -4.10 33.63
CA GLU A 168 -2.52 -4.16 35.06
C GLU A 168 -2.90 -5.54 35.61
N ALA A 169 -4.05 -6.08 35.20
CA ALA A 169 -4.48 -7.42 35.55
C ALA A 169 -3.47 -8.49 35.09
N ALA A 170 -3.02 -8.41 33.84
CA ALA A 170 -2.01 -9.33 33.32
C ALA A 170 -0.67 -9.25 34.08
N MET A 171 -0.28 -8.07 34.55
CA MET A 171 0.92 -7.91 35.38
C MET A 171 0.72 -8.49 36.81
N ILE A 172 -0.47 -8.38 37.35
CA ILE A 172 -0.83 -9.04 38.63
C ILE A 172 -0.75 -10.55 38.48
N ASP A 173 -1.18 -11.10 37.32
CA ASP A 173 -1.08 -12.51 36.97
C ASP A 173 0.36 -12.97 36.65
N GLY A 174 1.38 -12.10 36.83
CA GLY A 174 2.80 -12.41 36.67
C GLY A 174 3.37 -12.17 35.28
N CYS A 175 2.64 -11.55 34.35
CA CYS A 175 3.19 -11.16 33.07
C CYS A 175 4.18 -9.99 33.21
N THR A 176 5.30 -10.07 32.48
CA THR A 176 6.15 -8.88 32.23
C THR A 176 5.43 -7.91 31.29
N LYS A 177 5.87 -6.64 31.24
CA LYS A 177 5.32 -5.63 30.30
C LYS A 177 5.33 -6.10 28.84
N LEU A 178 6.42 -6.70 28.38
CA LEU A 178 6.51 -7.26 27.04
C LEU A 178 5.50 -8.38 26.81
N GLN A 179 5.35 -9.27 27.79
CA GLN A 179 4.35 -10.34 27.73
C GLN A 179 2.93 -9.77 27.68
N ALA A 180 2.62 -8.73 28.47
CA ALA A 180 1.32 -8.06 28.42
C ALA A 180 1.04 -7.44 27.05
N ILE A 181 2.06 -6.81 26.40
CA ILE A 181 1.91 -6.28 25.05
C ILE A 181 1.53 -7.41 24.08
N PHE A 182 2.30 -8.49 24.02
CA PHE A 182 2.10 -9.53 23.00
C PHE A 182 0.94 -10.49 23.33
N LYS A 183 0.66 -10.76 24.60
CA LYS A 183 -0.41 -11.69 25.01
C LYS A 183 -1.77 -11.02 25.17
N ILE A 184 -1.81 -9.71 25.46
CA ILE A 184 -3.07 -8.99 25.74
C ILE A 184 -3.30 -7.89 24.70
N ILE A 185 -2.39 -6.91 24.58
CA ILE A 185 -2.62 -5.74 23.74
C ILE A 185 -2.69 -6.11 22.26
N VAL A 186 -1.73 -6.87 21.74
CA VAL A 186 -1.69 -7.27 20.33
C VAL A 186 -2.94 -8.05 19.92
N PRO A 187 -3.40 -9.09 20.63
CA PRO A 187 -4.64 -9.79 20.30
C PRO A 187 -5.89 -8.91 20.40
N VAL A 188 -6.03 -8.11 21.45
CA VAL A 188 -7.18 -7.19 21.62
C VAL A 188 -7.19 -6.11 20.55
N CYS A 189 -6.02 -5.62 20.11
CA CYS A 189 -5.85 -4.60 19.07
C CYS A 189 -5.77 -5.20 17.65
N SER A 190 -6.08 -6.48 17.45
CA SER A 190 -5.87 -7.18 16.17
C SER A 190 -6.57 -6.51 14.99
N SER A 191 -7.79 -6.00 15.16
CA SER A 191 -8.50 -5.25 14.13
C SER A 191 -7.77 -3.97 13.73
N GLY A 192 -7.23 -3.24 14.71
CA GLY A 192 -6.44 -2.04 14.48
C GLY A 192 -5.09 -2.35 13.81
N ILE A 193 -4.45 -3.44 14.22
CA ILE A 193 -3.20 -3.92 13.60
C ILE A 193 -3.46 -4.33 12.15
N PHE A 194 -4.54 -5.09 11.90
CA PHE A 194 -4.91 -5.48 10.53
C PHE A 194 -5.21 -4.28 9.65
N ALA A 195 -6.00 -3.32 10.11
CA ALA A 195 -6.29 -2.09 9.37
C ALA A 195 -5.01 -1.30 9.05
N THR A 196 -4.08 -1.21 10.02
CA THR A 196 -2.79 -0.53 9.82
C THR A 196 -1.89 -1.31 8.87
N ALA A 197 -1.89 -2.65 8.93
CA ALA A 197 -1.14 -3.49 8.00
C ALA A 197 -1.67 -3.36 6.56
N MET A 198 -2.98 -3.33 6.38
CA MET A 198 -3.59 -3.09 5.07
C MET A 198 -3.20 -1.71 4.50
N TYR A 199 -3.22 -0.66 5.33
CA TYR A 199 -2.74 0.66 4.93
C TYR A 199 -1.27 0.61 4.49
N ALA A 200 -0.39 0.01 5.32
CA ALA A 200 1.03 -0.10 5.02
C ALA A 200 1.28 -0.88 3.71
N PHE A 201 0.56 -1.99 3.52
CA PHE A 201 0.65 -2.78 2.30
C PHE A 201 0.24 -1.97 1.06
N MET A 202 -0.88 -1.24 1.12
CA MET A 202 -1.35 -0.40 0.01
C MET A 202 -0.33 0.68 -0.35
N ILE A 203 0.21 1.41 0.64
CA ILE A 203 1.23 2.44 0.40
C ILE A 203 2.49 1.83 -0.23
N SER A 204 2.94 0.67 0.23
CA SER A 204 4.09 -0.01 -0.35
C SER A 204 3.82 -0.55 -1.75
N TRP A 205 2.60 -1.00 -2.02
CA TRP A 205 2.19 -1.51 -3.32
C TRP A 205 2.15 -0.42 -4.40
N GLU A 206 1.66 0.76 -4.03
CA GLU A 206 1.53 1.92 -4.93
C GLU A 206 2.85 2.68 -5.10
N GLU A 207 3.85 2.42 -4.24
CA GLU A 207 5.09 3.17 -4.25
C GLU A 207 5.87 2.92 -5.55
N PHE A 208 6.19 4.01 -6.24
CA PHE A 208 6.84 3.98 -7.54
C PHE A 208 8.23 4.63 -7.53
N LEU A 209 8.40 5.75 -6.82
CA LEU A 209 9.58 6.59 -6.95
C LEU A 209 10.83 5.94 -6.36
N TYR A 210 10.72 5.41 -5.14
CA TYR A 210 11.80 4.66 -4.51
C TYR A 210 12.06 3.35 -5.23
N ALA A 211 10.99 2.61 -5.57
CA ALA A 211 11.12 1.38 -6.32
C ALA A 211 11.87 1.61 -7.65
N MET A 212 11.54 2.64 -8.41
CA MET A 212 12.20 3.00 -9.67
C MET A 212 13.67 3.40 -9.47
N THR A 213 13.96 4.11 -8.38
CA THR A 213 15.32 4.60 -8.11
C THR A 213 16.25 3.50 -7.63
N PHE A 214 15.75 2.56 -6.83
CA PHE A 214 16.55 1.54 -6.14
C PHE A 214 16.51 0.16 -6.78
N SER A 215 15.67 -0.09 -7.79
CA SER A 215 15.71 -1.31 -8.61
C SER A 215 16.41 -1.04 -9.94
N THR A 216 17.63 -1.48 -10.07
CA THR A 216 18.44 -1.27 -11.27
C THR A 216 18.29 -2.39 -12.29
N SER A 217 17.78 -3.55 -11.89
CA SER A 217 17.57 -4.71 -12.75
C SER A 217 16.16 -5.31 -12.60
N SER A 218 15.82 -6.28 -13.44
CA SER A 218 14.54 -7.03 -13.33
C SER A 218 14.42 -7.85 -12.03
N ARG A 219 15.54 -8.01 -11.29
CA ARG A 219 15.59 -8.79 -10.05
C ARG A 219 14.65 -8.25 -8.97
N ALA A 220 14.59 -6.94 -8.82
CA ALA A 220 13.82 -6.30 -7.75
C ALA A 220 12.76 -5.29 -8.25
N ARG A 221 12.54 -5.21 -9.57
CA ARG A 221 11.51 -4.34 -10.15
C ARG A 221 10.12 -4.72 -9.67
N THR A 222 9.33 -3.69 -9.34
CA THR A 222 7.93 -3.82 -8.93
C THR A 222 6.99 -3.77 -10.13
N ILE A 223 5.74 -4.19 -9.93
CA ILE A 223 4.69 -4.13 -10.94
C ILE A 223 4.44 -2.69 -11.41
N SER A 224 4.50 -1.72 -10.52
CA SER A 224 4.31 -0.30 -10.83
C SER A 224 5.32 0.20 -11.88
N ILE A 225 6.58 -0.26 -11.81
CA ILE A 225 7.61 0.01 -12.80
C ILE A 225 7.33 -0.79 -14.09
N GLY A 226 6.95 -2.06 -13.96
CA GLY A 226 6.61 -2.92 -15.10
C GLY A 226 5.53 -2.32 -15.97
N LEU A 227 4.44 -1.81 -15.37
CA LEU A 227 3.36 -1.12 -16.08
C LEU A 227 3.87 0.12 -16.84
N LYS A 228 4.79 0.88 -16.25
CA LYS A 228 5.40 2.04 -16.91
C LYS A 228 6.21 1.66 -18.17
N MET A 229 6.77 0.45 -18.22
CA MET A 229 7.54 -0.01 -19.38
C MET A 229 6.67 -0.23 -20.62
N PHE A 230 5.37 -0.48 -20.49
CA PHE A 230 4.43 -0.54 -21.60
C PHE A 230 4.05 0.85 -22.15
N SER A 231 4.48 1.92 -21.48
CA SER A 231 4.30 3.31 -21.90
C SER A 231 5.64 3.89 -22.33
N THR A 232 5.86 4.02 -23.62
CA THR A 232 7.00 4.73 -24.21
C THR A 232 6.62 6.17 -24.52
N GLU A 233 7.62 7.01 -24.88
CA GLU A 233 7.39 8.40 -25.25
C GLU A 233 6.45 8.56 -26.47
N PHE A 234 6.45 7.58 -27.37
CA PHE A 234 5.70 7.64 -28.64
C PHE A 234 4.50 6.69 -28.71
N LYS A 235 4.41 5.71 -27.80
CA LYS A 235 3.36 4.70 -27.84
C LYS A 235 3.03 4.19 -26.45
N VAL A 236 1.73 4.08 -26.16
CA VAL A 236 1.21 3.42 -24.95
C VAL A 236 0.49 2.15 -25.39
N ASP A 237 0.94 1.01 -24.90
CA ASP A 237 0.26 -0.28 -25.13
C ASP A 237 -0.83 -0.49 -24.06
N TRP A 238 -1.97 0.15 -24.32
CA TRP A 238 -3.12 0.07 -23.42
C TRP A 238 -3.66 -1.37 -23.25
N SER A 239 -3.54 -2.21 -24.27
CA SER A 239 -4.03 -3.59 -24.19
C SER A 239 -3.22 -4.43 -23.19
N SER A 240 -1.89 -4.26 -23.17
CA SER A 240 -1.01 -4.94 -22.21
C SER A 240 -1.06 -4.33 -20.80
N ILE A 241 -1.29 -3.00 -20.69
CA ILE A 241 -1.45 -2.33 -19.39
C ILE A 241 -2.73 -2.78 -18.68
N LEU A 242 -3.80 -3.04 -19.43
CA LEU A 242 -5.12 -3.35 -18.89
C LEU A 242 -5.36 -4.87 -18.72
N ALA A 243 -4.52 -5.70 -19.32
CA ALA A 243 -4.54 -7.16 -19.18
C ALA A 243 -3.88 -7.62 -17.89
#